data_9efe39af910dbffd6a0783a539ec4bff
#
_entry.id   9efe39af910dbffd6a0783a539ec4bff
#
_cell.length_a   1.000
_cell.length_b   1.000
_cell.length_c   1.000
_cell.angle_alpha   90.00
_cell.angle_beta   90.00
_cell.angle_gamma   90.00
#
_symmetry.space_group_name_H-M   'P 1'
#
loop_
_entity.id
_entity.type
_entity.pdbx_description
1 polymer ?
#
loop_
_entity_poly.entity_id
_entity_poly.type
_entity_poly.pdbx_seq_one_letter_code
_entity_poly.pdbx_strand_id
1 'polypeptide(L)'
;LITNENPFGMDYDDPVGQDDILISSPELHLPVNVPVNLNLRAKDVLHNFTVAEFRVKMDMVPGMVTSMWFTPTKTGRYDLLCEELCGIAHHAMRGAVIVDESEDYENWVASHPTLNETQIRMAYNPEPSAAATQYAVCAACHGQQGEGMVVLNAPKISGQSEWYLRKQLENYKNGVRGTHKDDLYGQQMAPMSMTLFNEEAMDNVIAHIQSFPDNPAPKTIAGDIEKGKETYAVCAYCHGQQGEGIKAMNAPRMAGMTDWYLERQLQNFKKGIRGQHPEDYYGKQMGFMARILQDDKKIRDLVAYMNTL
;
A
#
# COMPACT_ATOMS: atom_id res chain seq x y z
N LEU A 1 0.31 -14.29 16.00
CA LEU A 1 -0.23 -12.98 16.43
C LEU A 1 -0.31 -12.02 15.24
N ILE A 2 -1.38 -11.22 15.17
CA ILE A 2 -1.53 -10.18 14.15
C ILE A 2 -0.62 -9.00 14.53
N THR A 3 0.32 -8.66 13.63
CA THR A 3 1.23 -7.51 13.73
C THR A 3 1.20 -6.71 12.44
N ASN A 4 1.94 -5.60 12.36
CA ASN A 4 2.08 -4.85 11.11
C ASN A 4 2.82 -5.64 10.03
N GLU A 5 3.77 -6.49 10.42
CA GLU A 5 4.53 -7.38 9.52
C GLU A 5 3.74 -8.64 9.17
N ASN A 6 2.87 -9.10 10.07
CA ASN A 6 2.00 -10.26 9.88
C ASN A 6 0.52 -9.87 10.03
N PRO A 7 -0.05 -9.13 9.09
CA PRO A 7 -1.40 -8.57 9.19
C PRO A 7 -2.49 -9.64 9.15
N PHE A 8 -2.19 -10.82 8.65
CA PHE A 8 -3.14 -11.94 8.57
C PHE A 8 -3.03 -12.89 9.77
N GLY A 9 -2.02 -12.69 10.65
CA GLY A 9 -1.80 -13.56 11.82
C GLY A 9 -1.38 -14.97 11.44
N MET A 10 -0.68 -15.12 10.31
CA MET A 10 -0.19 -16.41 9.83
C MET A 10 0.77 -17.05 10.84
N ASP A 11 0.74 -18.35 10.91
CA ASP A 11 1.77 -19.12 11.59
C ASP A 11 2.85 -19.49 10.56
N TYR A 12 3.97 -18.82 10.64
CA TYR A 12 5.07 -19.01 9.71
C TYR A 12 5.74 -20.38 9.81
N ASP A 13 5.55 -21.08 10.93
CA ASP A 13 6.09 -22.41 11.17
C ASP A 13 5.10 -23.53 10.82
N ASP A 14 3.86 -23.21 10.44
CA ASP A 14 2.86 -24.17 10.03
C ASP A 14 3.28 -24.83 8.71
N PRO A 15 3.57 -26.15 8.70
CA PRO A 15 4.00 -26.83 7.49
C PRO A 15 2.89 -26.93 6.42
N VAL A 16 1.62 -26.80 6.83
CA VAL A 16 0.46 -26.86 5.91
C VAL A 16 0.25 -25.52 5.20
N GLY A 17 0.65 -24.40 5.84
CA GLY A 17 0.44 -23.06 5.31
C GLY A 17 1.59 -22.55 4.42
N GLN A 18 2.60 -23.37 4.11
CA GLN A 18 3.78 -22.90 3.36
C GLN A 18 3.49 -22.54 1.91
N ASP A 19 2.47 -23.14 1.32
CA ASP A 19 1.98 -22.87 -0.03
C ASP A 19 0.85 -21.81 -0.08
N ASP A 20 0.44 -21.27 1.07
CA ASP A 20 -0.53 -20.17 1.12
C ASP A 20 -0.01 -18.93 0.38
N ILE A 21 -0.88 -18.27 -0.35
CA ILE A 21 -0.60 -17.03 -1.06
C ILE A 21 -1.22 -15.86 -0.31
N LEU A 22 -0.40 -14.86 0.05
CA LEU A 22 -0.86 -13.67 0.76
C LEU A 22 -1.17 -12.54 -0.25
N ILE A 23 -2.45 -12.34 -0.51
CA ILE A 23 -2.91 -11.32 -1.44
C ILE A 23 -3.32 -10.08 -0.68
N SER A 24 -2.60 -8.98 -0.86
CA SER A 24 -2.94 -7.67 -0.31
C SER A 24 -3.64 -6.76 -1.32
N SER A 25 -4.11 -7.33 -2.43
CA SER A 25 -4.92 -6.64 -3.43
C SER A 25 -6.38 -6.57 -2.96
N PRO A 26 -7.15 -5.54 -3.34
CA PRO A 26 -8.59 -5.49 -3.18
C PRO A 26 -9.33 -6.31 -4.24
N GLU A 27 -8.62 -7.05 -5.05
CA GLU A 27 -9.16 -7.94 -6.08
C GLU A 27 -9.05 -9.38 -5.61
N LEU A 28 -10.19 -10.06 -5.55
CA LEU A 28 -10.32 -11.47 -5.25
C LEU A 28 -10.55 -12.22 -6.55
N HIS A 29 -9.57 -12.99 -6.99
CA HIS A 29 -9.68 -13.83 -8.17
C HIS A 29 -10.25 -15.20 -7.82
N LEU A 30 -11.17 -15.70 -8.62
CA LEU A 30 -11.86 -16.97 -8.42
C LEU A 30 -11.99 -17.72 -9.76
N PRO A 31 -11.78 -19.04 -9.78
CA PRO A 31 -11.96 -19.81 -10.99
C PRO A 31 -13.45 -20.03 -11.29
N VAL A 32 -13.86 -19.92 -12.56
CA VAL A 32 -15.23 -20.20 -13.01
C VAL A 32 -15.58 -21.67 -12.84
N ASN A 33 -16.83 -21.96 -12.45
CA ASN A 33 -17.38 -23.31 -12.24
C ASN A 33 -16.68 -24.16 -11.16
N VAL A 34 -15.83 -23.56 -10.32
CA VAL A 34 -15.21 -24.24 -9.19
C VAL A 34 -15.88 -23.79 -7.87
N PRO A 35 -16.26 -24.70 -6.98
CA PRO A 35 -16.79 -24.34 -5.66
C PRO A 35 -15.75 -23.58 -4.84
N VAL A 36 -16.16 -22.47 -4.25
CA VAL A 36 -15.32 -21.61 -3.41
C VAL A 36 -15.89 -21.61 -2.00
N ASN A 37 -15.02 -21.74 -1.01
CA ASN A 37 -15.34 -21.56 0.41
C ASN A 37 -14.60 -20.33 0.95
N LEU A 38 -15.33 -19.34 1.43
CA LEU A 38 -14.79 -18.12 2.01
C LEU A 38 -14.90 -18.15 3.52
N ASN A 39 -13.78 -18.01 4.21
CA ASN A 39 -13.72 -17.77 5.64
C ASN A 39 -13.42 -16.27 5.87
N LEU A 40 -14.37 -15.57 6.46
CA LEU A 40 -14.36 -14.11 6.57
C LEU A 40 -14.07 -13.70 8.01
N ARG A 41 -13.22 -12.68 8.17
CA ARG A 41 -12.86 -12.11 9.48
C ARG A 41 -12.82 -10.59 9.40
N ALA A 42 -13.22 -9.92 10.48
CA ALA A 42 -12.99 -8.50 10.69
C ALA A 42 -12.06 -8.31 11.89
N LYS A 43 -11.18 -7.31 11.81
CA LYS A 43 -10.20 -7.00 12.85
C LYS A 43 -10.71 -5.94 13.84
N ASP A 44 -11.47 -4.98 13.38
CA ASP A 44 -11.83 -3.75 14.08
C ASP A 44 -13.33 -3.66 14.39
N VAL A 45 -14.17 -3.46 13.40
CA VAL A 45 -15.62 -3.28 13.53
C VAL A 45 -16.37 -4.24 12.59
N LEU A 46 -17.70 -4.20 12.63
CA LEU A 46 -18.53 -4.94 11.71
C LEU A 46 -18.34 -4.45 10.28
N HIS A 47 -18.02 -5.35 9.38
CA HIS A 47 -18.02 -5.16 7.93
C HIS A 47 -18.87 -6.23 7.27
N ASN A 48 -19.00 -6.18 5.97
CA ASN A 48 -19.62 -7.26 5.26
C ASN A 48 -19.01 -7.49 3.87
N PHE A 49 -19.08 -8.73 3.43
CA PHE A 49 -18.73 -9.17 2.09
C PHE A 49 -19.99 -9.23 1.26
N THR A 50 -20.17 -8.33 0.31
CA THR A 50 -21.32 -8.29 -0.58
C THR A 50 -20.89 -8.25 -2.03
N VAL A 51 -21.41 -9.20 -2.83
CA VAL A 51 -21.35 -9.18 -4.29
C VAL A 51 -22.77 -9.31 -4.81
N ALA A 52 -23.35 -8.17 -5.20
CA ALA A 52 -24.78 -8.08 -5.52
C ALA A 52 -25.18 -9.00 -6.68
N GLU A 53 -24.34 -9.10 -7.72
CA GLU A 53 -24.58 -9.94 -8.89
C GLU A 53 -24.56 -11.43 -8.55
N PHE A 54 -23.82 -11.83 -7.51
CA PHE A 54 -23.83 -13.22 -7.00
C PHE A 54 -24.99 -13.48 -6.04
N ARG A 55 -25.70 -12.44 -5.61
CA ARG A 55 -26.73 -12.47 -4.56
C ARG A 55 -26.21 -13.00 -3.24
N VAL A 56 -24.98 -12.68 -2.91
CA VAL A 56 -24.31 -13.10 -1.67
C VAL A 56 -24.04 -11.88 -0.80
N LYS A 57 -24.28 -12.06 0.50
CA LYS A 57 -23.96 -11.12 1.56
C LYS A 57 -23.63 -11.91 2.83
N MET A 58 -22.52 -11.59 3.47
CA MET A 58 -22.12 -12.21 4.73
C MET A 58 -21.40 -11.19 5.61
N ASP A 59 -21.86 -11.06 6.84
CA ASP A 59 -21.25 -10.16 7.81
C ASP A 59 -19.90 -10.71 8.31
N MET A 60 -18.94 -9.81 8.47
CA MET A 60 -17.63 -10.06 9.06
C MET A 60 -17.62 -9.46 10.46
N VAL A 61 -17.81 -10.31 11.47
CA VAL A 61 -17.94 -9.87 12.88
C VAL A 61 -16.60 -9.99 13.59
N PRO A 62 -16.11 -8.93 14.28
CA PRO A 62 -14.87 -8.97 15.03
C PRO A 62 -14.87 -10.12 16.06
N GLY A 63 -13.77 -10.87 16.11
CA GLY A 63 -13.62 -12.03 17.00
C GLY A 63 -14.30 -13.31 16.54
N MET A 64 -14.97 -13.29 15.39
CA MET A 64 -15.61 -14.48 14.80
C MET A 64 -15.02 -14.79 13.42
N VAL A 65 -15.12 -16.06 13.03
CA VAL A 65 -14.93 -16.49 11.63
C VAL A 65 -16.31 -16.81 11.08
N THR A 66 -16.77 -16.06 10.10
CA THR A 66 -17.99 -16.36 9.36
C THR A 66 -17.62 -17.05 8.04
N SER A 67 -18.44 -17.99 7.60
CA SER A 67 -18.14 -18.79 6.41
C SER A 67 -19.29 -18.76 5.44
N MET A 68 -18.97 -18.71 4.14
CA MET A 68 -19.94 -18.87 3.07
C MET A 68 -19.30 -19.63 1.91
N TRP A 69 -20.13 -20.25 1.10
CA TRP A 69 -19.69 -20.99 -0.09
C TRP A 69 -20.60 -20.70 -1.27
N PHE A 70 -20.04 -20.70 -2.45
CA PHE A 70 -20.75 -20.55 -3.72
C PHE A 70 -19.88 -21.07 -4.87
N THR A 71 -20.49 -21.17 -6.06
CA THR A 71 -19.76 -21.52 -7.29
C THR A 71 -20.00 -20.40 -8.31
N PRO A 72 -18.96 -19.64 -8.70
CA PRO A 72 -19.09 -18.66 -9.78
C PRO A 72 -19.37 -19.36 -11.09
N THR A 73 -20.38 -18.92 -11.85
CA THR A 73 -20.80 -19.59 -13.11
C THR A 73 -20.54 -18.77 -14.36
N LYS A 74 -20.05 -17.55 -14.21
CA LYS A 74 -19.81 -16.65 -15.34
C LYS A 74 -18.56 -15.82 -15.08
N THR A 75 -17.64 -15.80 -16.02
CA THR A 75 -16.45 -14.95 -15.98
C THR A 75 -16.82 -13.46 -16.04
N GLY A 76 -15.96 -12.63 -15.46
CA GLY A 76 -16.13 -11.19 -15.45
C GLY A 76 -15.62 -10.53 -14.18
N ARG A 77 -15.78 -9.21 -14.12
CA ARG A 77 -15.43 -8.38 -12.98
C ARG A 77 -16.70 -7.91 -12.28
N TYR A 78 -16.79 -8.13 -10.99
CA TYR A 78 -17.94 -7.85 -10.14
C TYR A 78 -17.55 -6.95 -8.98
N ASP A 79 -18.41 -6.00 -8.61
CA ASP A 79 -18.13 -5.12 -7.48
C ASP A 79 -18.24 -5.89 -6.15
N LEU A 80 -17.19 -5.77 -5.34
CA LEU A 80 -17.18 -6.21 -3.95
C LEU A 80 -17.39 -4.98 -3.05
N LEU A 81 -18.43 -5.00 -2.26
CA LEU A 81 -18.86 -3.86 -1.45
C LEU A 81 -18.90 -4.25 0.04
N CYS A 82 -18.66 -3.25 0.91
CA CYS A 82 -19.09 -3.28 2.28
C CYS A 82 -20.41 -2.52 2.40
N GLU A 83 -21.46 -3.17 2.88
CA GLU A 83 -22.79 -2.57 3.08
C GLU A 83 -23.16 -2.37 4.57
N GLU A 84 -22.19 -2.57 5.47
CA GLU A 84 -22.33 -2.26 6.90
C GLU A 84 -21.57 -0.96 7.22
N LEU A 85 -22.24 -0.02 7.91
CA LEU A 85 -21.61 1.25 8.31
C LEU A 85 -20.45 1.00 9.26
N CYS A 86 -19.24 1.01 8.73
CA CYS A 86 -18.00 0.62 9.40
C CYS A 86 -17.05 1.79 9.71
N GLY A 87 -17.53 3.03 9.61
CA GLY A 87 -16.75 4.22 9.93
C GLY A 87 -16.60 5.20 8.77
N ILE A 88 -15.71 6.17 8.90
CA ILE A 88 -15.55 7.30 7.98
C ILE A 88 -15.18 6.85 6.56
N ALA A 89 -14.37 5.78 6.44
CA ALA A 89 -13.94 5.25 5.14
C ALA A 89 -14.93 4.24 4.52
N HIS A 90 -16.10 4.03 5.10
CA HIS A 90 -17.10 3.08 4.61
C HIS A 90 -17.41 3.25 3.12
N HIS A 91 -17.61 4.47 2.66
CA HIS A 91 -17.90 4.79 1.25
C HIS A 91 -16.75 4.46 0.28
N ALA A 92 -15.53 4.32 0.79
CA ALA A 92 -14.33 3.97 0.01
C ALA A 92 -13.96 2.49 0.13
N MET A 93 -14.69 1.71 0.94
CA MET A 93 -14.43 0.29 1.16
C MET A 93 -15.05 -0.53 0.03
N ARG A 94 -14.31 -0.63 -1.05
CA ARG A 94 -14.68 -1.34 -2.27
C ARG A 94 -13.54 -2.23 -2.73
N GLY A 95 -13.90 -3.36 -3.33
CA GLY A 95 -13.00 -4.26 -4.04
C GLY A 95 -13.64 -4.77 -5.32
N ALA A 96 -13.05 -5.79 -5.88
CA ALA A 96 -13.63 -6.52 -6.99
C ALA A 96 -13.47 -8.03 -6.80
N VAL A 97 -14.45 -8.78 -7.24
CA VAL A 97 -14.29 -10.21 -7.50
C VAL A 97 -14.11 -10.37 -9.00
N ILE A 98 -13.01 -10.98 -9.39
CA ILE A 98 -12.69 -11.35 -10.76
C ILE A 98 -12.95 -12.84 -10.89
N VAL A 99 -13.84 -13.21 -11.77
CA VAL A 99 -14.05 -14.63 -12.11
C VAL A 99 -13.34 -14.92 -13.41
N ASP A 100 -12.32 -15.75 -13.35
CA ASP A 100 -11.43 -16.07 -14.45
C ASP A 100 -11.71 -17.44 -15.03
N GLU A 101 -11.32 -17.63 -16.29
CA GLU A 101 -11.12 -18.99 -16.85
C GLU A 101 -9.97 -19.67 -16.10
N SER A 102 -9.93 -21.02 -16.12
CA SER A 102 -8.97 -21.78 -15.30
C SER A 102 -7.51 -21.39 -15.60
N GLU A 103 -7.16 -21.18 -16.86
CA GLU A 103 -5.79 -20.82 -17.27
C GLU A 103 -5.40 -19.43 -16.74
N ASP A 104 -6.29 -18.45 -16.83
CA ASP A 104 -6.03 -17.09 -16.34
C ASP A 104 -5.92 -17.08 -14.79
N TYR A 105 -6.77 -17.86 -14.11
CA TYR A 105 -6.71 -18.02 -12.66
C TYR A 105 -5.39 -18.68 -12.22
N GLU A 106 -4.97 -19.75 -12.89
CA GLU A 106 -3.71 -20.43 -12.57
C GLU A 106 -2.50 -19.51 -12.80
N ASN A 107 -2.50 -18.74 -13.89
CA ASN A 107 -1.47 -17.74 -14.15
C ASN A 107 -1.45 -16.64 -13.09
N TRP A 108 -2.62 -16.19 -12.66
CA TRP A 108 -2.73 -15.19 -11.59
C TRP A 108 -2.20 -15.75 -10.25
N VAL A 109 -2.57 -16.97 -9.87
CA VAL A 109 -2.05 -17.66 -8.68
C VAL A 109 -0.52 -17.76 -8.76
N ALA A 110 0.01 -18.24 -9.90
CA ALA A 110 1.45 -18.42 -10.11
C ALA A 110 2.25 -17.10 -10.11
N SER A 111 1.59 -15.97 -10.31
CA SER A 111 2.23 -14.64 -10.26
C SER A 111 2.44 -14.11 -8.83
N HIS A 112 1.89 -14.79 -7.82
CA HIS A 112 2.00 -14.39 -6.42
C HIS A 112 2.94 -15.32 -5.65
N PRO A 113 3.83 -14.78 -4.81
CA PRO A 113 4.71 -15.61 -4.01
C PRO A 113 3.92 -16.33 -2.92
N THR A 114 4.30 -17.57 -2.65
CA THR A 114 3.82 -18.33 -1.49
C THR A 114 4.35 -17.76 -0.18
N LEU A 115 3.78 -18.19 0.94
CA LEU A 115 4.28 -17.83 2.27
C LEU A 115 5.76 -18.22 2.43
N ASN A 116 6.13 -19.42 2.00
CA ASN A 116 7.53 -19.88 2.03
C ASN A 116 8.45 -18.98 1.20
N GLU A 117 8.08 -18.68 -0.03
CA GLU A 117 8.87 -17.78 -0.90
C GLU A 117 8.98 -16.38 -0.30
N THR A 118 7.91 -15.89 0.32
CA THR A 118 7.91 -14.60 1.02
C THR A 118 8.86 -14.62 2.22
N GLN A 119 8.89 -15.71 3.00
CA GLN A 119 9.83 -15.87 4.11
C GLN A 119 11.29 -15.92 3.63
N ILE A 120 11.57 -16.66 2.57
CA ILE A 120 12.91 -16.71 1.95
C ILE A 120 13.32 -15.30 1.51
N ARG A 121 12.44 -14.55 0.90
CA ARG A 121 12.69 -13.17 0.48
C ARG A 121 12.94 -12.24 1.68
N MET A 122 12.17 -12.36 2.76
CA MET A 122 12.38 -11.58 3.99
C MET A 122 13.70 -11.91 4.69
N ALA A 123 14.15 -13.15 4.59
CA ALA A 123 15.43 -13.60 5.11
C ALA A 123 16.63 -13.24 4.20
N TYR A 124 16.33 -12.73 2.99
CA TYR A 124 17.37 -12.37 2.04
C TYR A 124 18.23 -11.21 2.57
N ASN A 125 19.51 -11.49 2.69
CA ASN A 125 20.52 -10.52 3.09
C ASN A 125 21.55 -10.38 1.97
N PRO A 126 21.40 -9.37 1.10
CA PRO A 126 22.27 -9.20 -0.07
C PRO A 126 23.71 -8.92 0.34
N GLU A 127 24.66 -9.26 -0.54
CA GLU A 127 26.05 -8.82 -0.41
C GLU A 127 26.12 -7.30 -0.37
N PRO A 128 26.66 -6.68 0.69
CA PRO A 128 26.63 -5.22 0.88
C PRO A 128 27.22 -4.43 -0.30
N SER A 129 28.23 -4.98 -0.98
CA SER A 129 28.86 -4.34 -2.14
C SER A 129 27.96 -4.29 -3.37
N ALA A 130 27.18 -5.33 -3.62
CA ALA A 130 26.21 -5.38 -4.73
C ALA A 130 25.04 -4.41 -4.47
N ALA A 131 24.50 -4.43 -3.27
CA ALA A 131 23.41 -3.56 -2.84
C ALA A 131 23.80 -2.07 -2.90
N ALA A 132 24.99 -1.70 -2.41
CA ALA A 132 25.52 -0.34 -2.48
C ALA A 132 25.75 0.12 -3.93
N THR A 133 26.27 -0.75 -4.78
CA THR A 133 26.49 -0.44 -6.20
C THR A 133 25.19 -0.15 -6.92
N GLN A 134 24.15 -0.92 -6.68
CA GLN A 134 22.83 -0.69 -7.27
C GLN A 134 22.16 0.57 -6.72
N TYR A 135 22.35 0.89 -5.44
CA TYR A 135 21.81 2.09 -4.82
C TYR A 135 22.50 3.37 -5.31
N ALA A 136 23.70 3.30 -5.82
CA ALA A 136 24.50 4.48 -6.25
C ALA A 136 23.72 5.39 -7.22
N VAL A 137 22.91 4.83 -8.10
CA VAL A 137 22.05 5.58 -9.03
C VAL A 137 20.97 6.36 -8.27
N CYS A 138 20.39 5.77 -7.23
CA CYS A 138 19.35 6.37 -6.38
C CYS A 138 19.95 7.47 -5.49
N ALA A 139 21.19 7.25 -4.98
CA ALA A 139 21.91 8.16 -4.12
C ALA A 139 22.12 9.54 -4.74
N ALA A 140 22.24 9.62 -6.08
CA ALA A 140 22.42 10.89 -6.79
C ALA A 140 21.28 11.90 -6.53
N CYS A 141 20.08 11.40 -6.24
CA CYS A 141 18.91 12.24 -5.96
C CYS A 141 18.41 12.09 -4.51
N HIS A 142 18.43 10.87 -3.97
CA HIS A 142 17.87 10.57 -2.63
C HIS A 142 18.90 10.70 -1.49
N GLY A 143 20.16 11.01 -1.80
CA GLY A 143 21.24 11.12 -0.82
C GLY A 143 21.89 9.77 -0.49
N GLN A 144 23.07 9.83 0.14
CA GLN A 144 23.89 8.62 0.42
C GLN A 144 23.25 7.68 1.45
N GLN A 145 22.38 8.22 2.31
CA GLN A 145 21.67 7.47 3.34
C GLN A 145 20.14 7.55 3.15
N GLY A 146 19.68 7.85 1.93
CA GLY A 146 18.25 7.94 1.64
C GLY A 146 17.55 9.11 2.35
N GLU A 147 18.29 10.12 2.78
CA GLU A 147 17.82 11.28 3.53
C GLU A 147 16.97 12.26 2.70
N GLY A 148 17.07 12.17 1.37
CA GLY A 148 16.39 13.06 0.43
C GLY A 148 17.14 14.36 0.15
N MET A 149 16.80 15.01 -0.97
CA MET A 149 17.39 16.27 -1.40
C MET A 149 16.32 17.22 -1.92
N VAL A 150 15.99 18.26 -1.14
CA VAL A 150 14.92 19.22 -1.47
C VAL A 150 15.17 19.94 -2.81
N VAL A 151 16.40 20.27 -3.11
CA VAL A 151 16.78 20.97 -4.36
C VAL A 151 16.53 20.13 -5.62
N LEU A 152 16.53 18.80 -5.49
CA LEU A 152 16.22 17.85 -6.55
C LEU A 152 14.79 17.32 -6.46
N ASN A 153 14.02 17.80 -5.50
CA ASN A 153 12.67 17.32 -5.20
C ASN A 153 12.59 15.80 -4.94
N ALA A 154 13.68 15.20 -4.50
CA ALA A 154 13.79 13.80 -4.15
C ALA A 154 13.53 13.61 -2.64
N PRO A 155 12.46 12.91 -2.25
CA PRO A 155 12.11 12.75 -0.84
C PRO A 155 13.06 11.80 -0.10
N LYS A 156 13.04 11.88 1.22
CA LYS A 156 13.59 10.85 2.09
C LYS A 156 12.93 9.51 1.81
N ILE A 157 13.72 8.45 1.72
CA ILE A 157 13.29 7.07 1.52
C ILE A 157 13.75 6.14 2.65
N SER A 158 14.80 6.52 3.42
CA SER A 158 15.20 5.80 4.63
C SER A 158 14.06 5.81 5.67
N GLY A 159 13.95 4.74 6.46
CA GLY A 159 12.88 4.57 7.46
C GLY A 159 11.49 4.34 6.89
N GLN A 160 11.32 4.32 5.57
CA GLN A 160 10.04 3.92 4.96
C GLN A 160 9.93 2.39 4.96
N SER A 161 8.70 1.88 5.09
CA SER A 161 8.43 0.45 5.09
C SER A 161 8.88 -0.24 3.80
N GLU A 162 9.53 -1.39 3.91
CA GLU A 162 10.01 -2.20 2.78
C GLU A 162 8.92 -2.46 1.74
N TRP A 163 7.76 -2.97 2.19
CA TRP A 163 6.63 -3.30 1.33
C TRP A 163 6.14 -2.08 0.52
N TYR A 164 6.20 -0.88 1.12
CA TYR A 164 5.76 0.34 0.44
C TYR A 164 6.80 0.83 -0.58
N LEU A 165 8.10 0.73 -0.25
CA LEU A 165 9.18 1.02 -1.19
C LEU A 165 9.05 0.14 -2.44
N ARG A 166 8.90 -1.18 -2.25
CA ARG A 166 8.68 -2.15 -3.33
C ARG A 166 7.49 -1.76 -4.19
N LYS A 167 6.34 -1.60 -3.57
CA LYS A 167 5.10 -1.24 -4.26
C LYS A 167 5.26 0.05 -5.08
N GLN A 168 5.95 1.06 -4.56
CA GLN A 168 6.13 2.30 -5.31
C GLN A 168 7.08 2.12 -6.50
N LEU A 169 8.16 1.36 -6.35
CA LEU A 169 9.07 1.03 -7.44
C LEU A 169 8.36 0.24 -8.54
N GLU A 170 7.58 -0.76 -8.17
CA GLU A 170 6.73 -1.53 -9.10
C GLU A 170 5.70 -0.65 -9.80
N ASN A 171 5.01 0.22 -9.06
CA ASN A 171 4.05 1.16 -9.64
C ASN A 171 4.69 2.09 -10.68
N TYR A 172 5.92 2.54 -10.45
CA TYR A 172 6.66 3.31 -11.44
C TYR A 172 7.09 2.47 -12.65
N LYS A 173 7.58 1.24 -12.43
CA LYS A 173 7.96 0.31 -13.52
C LYS A 173 6.78 -0.03 -14.43
N ASN A 174 5.62 -0.28 -13.83
CA ASN A 174 4.42 -0.73 -14.54
C ASN A 174 3.56 0.44 -15.06
N GLY A 175 4.01 1.70 -14.93
CA GLY A 175 3.27 2.86 -15.41
C GLY A 175 2.02 3.19 -14.59
N VAL A 176 1.83 2.56 -13.44
CA VAL A 176 0.72 2.85 -12.50
C VAL A 176 0.91 4.22 -11.85
N ARG A 177 2.17 4.66 -11.73
CA ARG A 177 2.58 5.94 -11.18
C ARG A 177 3.60 6.64 -12.08
N GLY A 178 3.60 7.99 -12.09
CA GLY A 178 4.55 8.78 -12.86
C GLY A 178 4.20 8.95 -14.34
N THR A 179 2.94 8.66 -14.73
CA THR A 179 2.47 8.79 -16.11
C THR A 179 1.57 10.02 -16.33
N HIS A 180 1.07 10.63 -15.24
CA HIS A 180 0.25 11.83 -15.36
C HIS A 180 1.10 13.02 -15.84
N LYS A 181 0.58 13.81 -16.80
CA LYS A 181 1.32 14.94 -17.40
C LYS A 181 1.80 16.00 -16.41
N ASP A 182 1.09 16.15 -15.28
CA ASP A 182 1.43 17.14 -14.25
C ASP A 182 2.26 16.55 -13.09
N ASP A 183 2.58 15.24 -13.11
CA ASP A 183 3.47 14.58 -12.15
C ASP A 183 4.94 14.62 -12.62
N LEU A 184 5.51 15.81 -12.75
CA LEU A 184 6.87 16.02 -13.29
C LEU A 184 7.91 15.15 -12.58
N TYR A 185 7.83 15.05 -11.25
CA TYR A 185 8.81 14.29 -10.46
C TYR A 185 8.53 12.79 -10.49
N GLY A 186 7.27 12.38 -10.62
CA GLY A 186 6.93 10.99 -10.89
C GLY A 186 7.44 10.53 -12.26
N GLN A 187 7.36 11.39 -13.28
CA GLN A 187 7.91 11.12 -14.61
C GLN A 187 9.45 10.98 -14.59
N GLN A 188 10.13 11.68 -13.68
CA GLN A 188 11.59 11.52 -13.50
C GLN A 188 11.91 10.20 -12.78
N MET A 189 11.07 9.80 -11.81
CA MET A 189 11.29 8.56 -11.04
C MET A 189 10.98 7.30 -11.86
N ALA A 190 10.03 7.35 -12.80
CA ALA A 190 9.63 6.19 -13.59
C ALA A 190 10.81 5.55 -14.36
N PRO A 191 11.63 6.28 -15.18
CA PRO A 191 12.79 5.68 -15.85
C PRO A 191 13.86 5.20 -14.85
N MET A 192 13.98 5.82 -13.68
CA MET A 192 14.93 5.36 -12.66
C MET A 192 14.56 3.99 -12.10
N SER A 193 13.26 3.73 -11.91
CA SER A 193 12.77 2.41 -11.48
C SER A 193 13.05 1.29 -12.49
N MET A 194 13.15 1.62 -13.78
CA MET A 194 13.48 0.65 -14.84
C MET A 194 14.93 0.14 -14.76
N THR A 195 15.83 0.83 -14.06
CA THR A 195 17.20 0.34 -13.81
C THR A 195 17.22 -0.90 -12.91
N LEU A 196 16.15 -1.14 -12.16
CA LEU A 196 15.93 -2.35 -11.37
C LEU A 196 15.29 -3.43 -12.24
N PHE A 197 16.10 -4.04 -13.11
CA PHE A 197 15.63 -4.88 -14.23
C PHE A 197 15.08 -6.27 -13.80
N ASN A 198 15.40 -6.73 -12.59
CA ASN A 198 14.89 -8.00 -12.03
C ASN A 198 14.58 -7.85 -10.53
N GLU A 199 13.98 -8.88 -9.94
CA GLU A 199 13.60 -8.91 -8.53
C GLU A 199 14.79 -8.81 -7.59
N GLU A 200 15.91 -9.48 -7.91
CA GLU A 200 17.14 -9.42 -7.12
C GLU A 200 17.69 -8.00 -7.03
N ALA A 201 17.69 -7.25 -8.12
CA ALA A 201 18.12 -5.85 -8.13
C ALA A 201 17.21 -4.98 -7.26
N MET A 202 15.92 -5.25 -7.26
CA MET A 202 14.94 -4.55 -6.41
C MET A 202 15.14 -4.91 -4.93
N ASP A 203 15.30 -6.19 -4.62
CA ASP A 203 15.55 -6.68 -3.26
C ASP A 203 16.85 -6.08 -2.69
N ASN A 204 17.91 -6.06 -3.48
CA ASN A 204 19.19 -5.46 -3.11
C ASN A 204 19.06 -3.97 -2.72
N VAL A 205 18.42 -3.18 -3.58
CA VAL A 205 18.24 -1.74 -3.34
C VAL A 205 17.37 -1.50 -2.11
N ILE A 206 16.27 -2.23 -1.96
CA ILE A 206 15.36 -2.08 -0.81
C ILE A 206 16.07 -2.48 0.49
N ALA A 207 16.76 -3.62 0.53
CA ALA A 207 17.52 -4.06 1.71
C ALA A 207 18.60 -3.04 2.08
N HIS A 208 19.28 -2.45 1.09
CA HIS A 208 20.24 -1.39 1.34
C HIS A 208 19.59 -0.14 1.96
N ILE A 209 18.44 0.29 1.44
CA ILE A 209 17.68 1.41 2.02
C ILE A 209 17.25 1.11 3.45
N GLN A 210 16.83 -0.13 3.73
CA GLN A 210 16.45 -0.56 5.09
C GLN A 210 17.61 -0.55 6.09
N SER A 211 18.87 -0.63 5.62
CA SER A 211 20.05 -0.56 6.45
C SER A 211 20.44 0.87 6.88
N PHE A 212 19.81 1.90 6.29
CA PHE A 212 20.14 3.29 6.59
C PHE A 212 19.58 3.74 7.94
N PRO A 213 20.24 4.70 8.60
CA PRO A 213 19.71 5.34 9.80
C PRO A 213 18.36 6.01 9.52
N ASP A 214 17.39 5.78 10.39
CA ASP A 214 16.09 6.43 10.32
C ASP A 214 16.07 7.76 11.09
N ASN A 215 16.77 8.75 10.59
CA ASN A 215 16.74 10.10 11.14
C ASN A 215 15.53 10.85 10.58
N PRO A 216 14.70 11.51 11.43
CA PRO A 216 13.57 12.30 10.94
C PRO A 216 14.02 13.38 9.95
N ALA A 217 13.21 13.58 8.90
CA ALA A 217 13.45 14.64 7.93
C ALA A 217 13.33 16.04 8.56
N PRO A 218 14.03 17.04 8.04
CA PRO A 218 13.88 18.43 8.50
C PRO A 218 12.43 18.92 8.38
N LYS A 219 11.97 19.67 9.38
CA LYS A 219 10.65 20.29 9.40
C LYS A 219 10.72 21.62 8.65
N THR A 220 10.02 21.71 7.53
CA THR A 220 10.04 22.91 6.67
C THR A 220 8.67 23.55 6.49
N ILE A 221 7.60 22.82 6.78
CA ILE A 221 6.21 23.26 6.65
C ILE A 221 5.71 23.80 8.00
N ALA A 222 5.30 25.05 8.00
CA ALA A 222 4.64 25.69 9.14
C ALA A 222 3.12 25.59 9.00
N GLY A 223 2.43 25.34 10.13
CA GLY A 223 0.98 25.26 10.19
C GLY A 223 0.46 25.22 11.64
N ASP A 224 -0.85 25.20 11.80
CA ASP A 224 -1.53 25.10 13.08
C ASP A 224 -1.60 23.62 13.51
N ILE A 225 -0.73 23.25 14.46
CA ILE A 225 -0.58 21.86 14.92
C ILE A 225 -1.88 21.31 15.53
N GLU A 226 -2.65 22.13 16.27
CA GLU A 226 -3.89 21.67 16.91
C GLU A 226 -4.96 21.36 15.85
N LYS A 227 -5.12 22.21 14.84
CA LYS A 227 -6.02 21.93 13.72
C LYS A 227 -5.55 20.77 12.88
N GLY A 228 -4.22 20.63 12.73
CA GLY A 228 -3.60 19.46 12.08
C GLY A 228 -3.95 18.17 12.81
N LYS A 229 -3.87 18.16 14.14
CA LYS A 229 -4.23 17.03 15.00
C LYS A 229 -5.70 16.63 14.87
N GLU A 230 -6.61 17.59 14.88
CA GLU A 230 -8.04 17.33 14.65
C GLU A 230 -8.27 16.68 13.28
N THR A 231 -7.58 17.17 12.26
CA THR A 231 -7.67 16.61 10.90
C THR A 231 -7.04 15.22 10.81
N TYR A 232 -5.92 15.00 11.52
CA TYR A 232 -5.20 13.74 11.52
C TYR A 232 -5.99 12.58 12.13
N ALA A 233 -6.92 12.85 13.04
CA ALA A 233 -7.75 11.82 13.68
C ALA A 233 -8.40 10.88 12.68
N VAL A 234 -8.78 11.38 11.49
CA VAL A 234 -9.34 10.58 10.39
C VAL A 234 -8.25 9.76 9.69
N CYS A 235 -7.06 10.32 9.51
CA CYS A 235 -5.95 9.67 8.82
C CYS A 235 -5.36 8.52 9.65
N ALA A 236 -5.41 8.68 10.99
CA ALA A 236 -4.88 7.70 11.94
C ALA A 236 -5.51 6.30 11.83
N TYR A 237 -6.76 6.21 11.35
CA TYR A 237 -7.41 4.91 11.14
C TYR A 237 -6.64 3.99 10.20
N CYS A 238 -6.02 4.56 9.16
CA CYS A 238 -5.26 3.80 8.18
C CYS A 238 -3.75 3.93 8.41
N HIS A 239 -3.26 5.12 8.81
CA HIS A 239 -1.84 5.40 8.90
C HIS A 239 -1.24 5.21 10.31
N GLY A 240 -2.07 4.81 11.29
CA GLY A 240 -1.66 4.62 12.68
C GLY A 240 -1.68 5.91 13.49
N GLN A 241 -1.76 5.79 14.83
CA GLN A 241 -1.87 6.92 15.75
C GLN A 241 -0.60 7.78 15.80
N GLN A 242 0.56 7.16 15.53
CA GLN A 242 1.88 7.78 15.49
C GLN A 242 2.39 7.97 14.05
N GLY A 243 1.54 7.81 13.04
CA GLY A 243 1.96 7.90 11.64
C GLY A 243 2.89 6.78 11.19
N GLU A 244 2.90 5.67 11.91
CA GLU A 244 3.77 4.52 11.71
C GLU A 244 3.45 3.72 10.45
N GLY A 245 2.23 3.88 9.91
CA GLY A 245 1.70 3.09 8.80
C GLY A 245 1.14 1.74 9.24
N ILE A 246 0.19 1.22 8.47
CA ILE A 246 -0.43 -0.10 8.72
C ILE A 246 -0.45 -0.88 7.41
N LYS A 247 0.41 -1.91 7.30
CA LYS A 247 0.55 -2.74 6.10
C LYS A 247 -0.77 -3.38 5.68
N ALA A 248 -1.55 -3.88 6.63
CA ALA A 248 -2.86 -4.48 6.38
C ALA A 248 -3.87 -3.52 5.72
N MET A 249 -3.69 -2.20 5.93
CA MET A 249 -4.49 -1.15 5.32
C MET A 249 -3.84 -0.58 4.04
N ASN A 250 -2.69 -1.14 3.62
CA ASN A 250 -1.85 -0.56 2.56
C ASN A 250 -1.54 0.93 2.75
N ALA A 251 -1.51 1.38 3.99
CA ALA A 251 -1.25 2.75 4.36
C ALA A 251 0.19 2.91 4.83
N PRO A 252 1.04 3.68 4.12
CA PRO A 252 2.44 3.81 4.44
C PRO A 252 2.69 4.65 5.69
N ARG A 253 3.89 4.52 6.23
CA ARG A 253 4.44 5.41 7.25
C ARG A 253 4.51 6.85 6.73
N MET A 254 4.16 7.79 7.61
CA MET A 254 4.26 9.23 7.37
C MET A 254 5.16 9.94 8.39
N ALA A 255 5.23 9.42 9.62
CA ALA A 255 6.08 9.97 10.69
C ALA A 255 7.55 10.00 10.28
N GLY A 256 8.22 11.12 10.51
CA GLY A 256 9.63 11.33 10.20
C GLY A 256 9.96 11.42 8.71
N MET A 257 8.96 11.39 7.82
CA MET A 257 9.15 11.53 6.38
C MET A 257 9.23 13.02 5.96
N THR A 258 9.65 13.26 4.73
CA THR A 258 9.84 14.62 4.19
C THR A 258 8.51 15.37 4.07
N ASP A 259 8.33 16.44 4.81
CA ASP A 259 7.07 17.19 4.96
C ASP A 259 6.60 17.88 3.66
N TRP A 260 7.47 18.56 2.93
CA TRP A 260 7.14 19.16 1.63
C TRP A 260 6.71 18.10 0.59
N TYR A 261 7.22 16.88 0.73
CA TYR A 261 6.78 15.77 -0.12
C TYR A 261 5.41 15.27 0.30
N LEU A 262 5.14 15.15 1.60
CA LEU A 262 3.81 14.81 2.12
C LEU A 262 2.76 15.83 1.66
N GLU A 263 3.07 17.15 1.76
CA GLU A 263 2.20 18.22 1.25
C GLU A 263 1.90 18.02 -0.25
N ARG A 264 2.95 17.82 -1.05
CA ARG A 264 2.81 17.60 -2.51
C ARG A 264 1.98 16.36 -2.82
N GLN A 265 2.20 15.24 -2.12
CA GLN A 265 1.44 14.03 -2.39
C GLN A 265 -0.04 14.20 -2.03
N LEU A 266 -0.37 14.87 -0.93
CA LEU A 266 -1.76 15.20 -0.58
C LEU A 266 -2.41 16.07 -1.67
N GLN A 267 -1.68 17.07 -2.19
CA GLN A 267 -2.15 17.89 -3.31
C GLN A 267 -2.33 17.06 -4.59
N ASN A 268 -1.39 16.17 -4.90
CA ASN A 268 -1.45 15.29 -6.08
C ASN A 268 -2.65 14.35 -6.02
N PHE A 269 -2.92 13.74 -4.87
CA PHE A 269 -4.10 12.91 -4.66
C PHE A 269 -5.39 13.72 -4.78
N LYS A 270 -5.44 14.91 -4.15
CA LYS A 270 -6.61 15.80 -4.20
C LYS A 270 -6.94 16.25 -5.62
N LYS A 271 -5.91 16.56 -6.42
CA LYS A 271 -6.04 17.02 -7.81
C LYS A 271 -6.21 15.89 -8.83
N GLY A 272 -6.13 14.63 -8.40
CA GLY A 272 -6.18 13.48 -9.29
C GLY A 272 -4.92 13.28 -10.15
N ILE A 273 -3.81 13.91 -9.79
CA ILE A 273 -2.51 13.71 -10.43
C ILE A 273 -1.95 12.32 -10.06
N ARG A 274 -2.29 11.84 -8.85
CA ARG A 274 -1.97 10.50 -8.34
C ARG A 274 -3.25 9.77 -7.94
N GLY A 275 -3.27 8.45 -8.07
CA GLY A 275 -4.40 7.62 -7.68
C GLY A 275 -5.53 7.56 -8.72
N GLN A 276 -5.27 7.87 -10.00
CA GLN A 276 -6.27 7.77 -11.07
C GLN A 276 -6.08 6.53 -11.97
N HIS A 277 -4.91 5.91 -11.92
CA HIS A 277 -4.68 4.71 -12.73
C HIS A 277 -5.65 3.59 -12.30
N PRO A 278 -6.23 2.81 -13.24
CA PRO A 278 -7.17 1.73 -12.91
C PRO A 278 -6.63 0.74 -11.87
N GLU A 279 -5.36 0.42 -11.91
CA GLU A 279 -4.67 -0.49 -11.00
C GLU A 279 -4.18 0.17 -9.70
N ASP A 280 -4.20 1.51 -9.57
CA ASP A 280 -3.84 2.19 -8.33
C ASP A 280 -5.04 2.29 -7.36
N TYR A 281 -5.53 1.16 -6.92
CA TYR A 281 -6.70 1.07 -6.07
C TYR A 281 -6.54 1.84 -4.76
N TYR A 282 -5.42 1.65 -4.07
CA TYR A 282 -5.16 2.34 -2.80
C TYR A 282 -4.85 3.83 -3.00
N GLY A 283 -4.28 4.19 -4.15
CA GLY A 283 -4.15 5.58 -4.55
C GLY A 283 -5.51 6.24 -4.79
N LYS A 284 -6.49 5.50 -5.34
CA LYS A 284 -7.88 6.00 -5.47
C LYS A 284 -8.51 6.25 -4.11
N GLN A 285 -8.36 5.31 -3.16
CA GLN A 285 -8.84 5.51 -1.78
C GLN A 285 -8.21 6.76 -1.15
N MET A 286 -6.88 6.91 -1.29
CA MET A 286 -6.19 8.09 -0.79
C MET A 286 -6.66 9.37 -1.49
N GLY A 287 -6.99 9.32 -2.77
CA GLY A 287 -7.59 10.43 -3.52
C GLY A 287 -8.94 10.86 -2.94
N PHE A 288 -9.79 9.92 -2.55
CA PHE A 288 -11.06 10.23 -1.86
C PHE A 288 -10.79 10.87 -0.49
N MET A 289 -9.86 10.33 0.28
CA MET A 289 -9.52 10.89 1.60
C MET A 289 -8.91 12.29 1.49
N ALA A 290 -8.05 12.54 0.51
CA ALA A 290 -7.44 13.86 0.31
C ALA A 290 -8.46 14.98 -0.03
N ARG A 291 -9.64 14.64 -0.55
CA ARG A 291 -10.70 15.62 -0.86
C ARG A 291 -11.32 16.28 0.37
N ILE A 292 -11.23 15.67 1.56
CA ILE A 292 -11.68 16.31 2.82
C ILE A 292 -10.81 17.52 3.20
N LEU A 293 -9.59 17.60 2.66
CA LEU A 293 -8.68 18.71 2.85
C LEU A 293 -9.08 19.85 1.91
N GLN A 294 -9.93 20.75 2.40
CA GLN A 294 -10.62 21.75 1.58
C GLN A 294 -9.68 22.71 0.85
N ASP A 295 -8.59 23.14 1.52
CA ASP A 295 -7.63 24.12 1.00
C ASP A 295 -6.18 23.75 1.38
N ASP A 296 -5.22 24.49 0.82
CA ASP A 296 -3.80 24.27 1.06
C ASP A 296 -3.39 24.60 2.52
N LYS A 297 -4.13 25.48 3.21
CA LYS A 297 -3.89 25.76 4.62
C LYS A 297 -4.16 24.53 5.46
N LYS A 298 -5.29 23.85 5.23
CA LYS A 298 -5.64 22.62 5.95
C LYS A 298 -4.64 21.48 5.68
N ILE A 299 -4.09 21.42 4.46
CA ILE A 299 -3.01 20.47 4.13
C ILE A 299 -1.75 20.80 4.95
N ARG A 300 -1.34 22.07 5.02
CA ARG A 300 -0.16 22.48 5.80
C ARG A 300 -0.35 22.29 7.30
N ASP A 301 -1.51 22.60 7.84
CA ASP A 301 -1.84 22.35 9.24
C ASP A 301 -1.70 20.86 9.58
N LEU A 302 -2.24 19.98 8.71
CA LEU A 302 -2.12 18.53 8.84
C LEU A 302 -0.66 18.07 8.78
N VAL A 303 0.11 18.55 7.81
CA VAL A 303 1.53 18.18 7.63
C VAL A 303 2.36 18.70 8.82
N ALA A 304 2.10 19.90 9.31
CA ALA A 304 2.77 20.45 10.51
C ALA A 304 2.54 19.55 11.74
N TYR A 305 1.33 19.00 11.91
CA TYR A 305 1.07 18.01 12.95
C TYR A 305 1.82 16.69 12.70
N MET A 306 1.79 16.14 11.47
CA MET A 306 2.52 14.92 11.14
C MET A 306 4.02 15.03 11.43
N ASN A 307 4.59 16.22 11.35
CA ASN A 307 5.97 16.50 11.76
C ASN A 307 6.22 16.33 13.27
N THR A 308 5.18 16.19 14.08
CA THR A 308 5.31 16.01 15.54
C THR A 308 5.23 14.55 15.98
N LEU A 309 4.86 13.65 15.04
CA LEU A 309 4.70 12.22 15.25
C LEU A 309 6.02 11.45 15.27
#